data_bf9218e279a7536bf948fea094df708d
#
_entry.id   bf9218e279a7536bf948fea094df708d
#
_cell.length_a   1.000
_cell.length_b   1.000
_cell.length_c   1.000
_cell.angle_alpha   90.00
_cell.angle_beta   90.00
_cell.angle_gamma   90.00
#
_symmetry.space_group_name_H-M   'P 1'
#
loop_
_entity.id
_entity.type
_entity.pdbx_description
1 polymer ?
#
loop_
_entity_poly.entity_id
_entity_poly.type
_entity_poly.pdbx_seq_one_letter_code
_entity_poly.pdbx_strand_id
1 'polypeptide(L)'
;MLIKSADDKSKRLALLEDLQKSNLLDSRQKDWLRDELRNLRAGIKGEKAAAFYLDGHYKDAQFNVLLHDLRFVVDGEVAQIDHLVINRTGYMVLIETKNYSGDLEVNAHGEFTVRYGRERYGIPSPYEQSRRHARILGKLLERLEISTRTDKLPEFHNVVMMHPQAIIERPAPKVFDTSFLIKADQFPSWHNKLGDSVSTGGLFKALLNVRSLDTIKEWGEKLKRQHRPADQLALPDFMQPKPHLAQAAQAPKPAAPKAEPAAVAPAEADASLAKKLICAHCREKISYPEGKFCWNNVKRFGGLQYCREHQGLFE
;
A
#
# COMPACT_ATOMS: atom_id res chain seq x y z
N MET A 1 -16.62 12.60 17.50
CA MET A 1 -17.58 11.48 17.45
C MET A 1 -17.37 10.69 16.16
N LEU A 2 -17.23 9.36 16.23
CA LEU A 2 -17.04 8.48 15.06
C LEU A 2 -18.39 8.17 14.37
N ILE A 3 -18.46 8.35 13.05
CA ILE A 3 -19.64 8.05 12.19
C ILE A 3 -19.41 6.77 11.36
N LYS A 4 -18.20 6.55 10.85
CA LYS A 4 -17.84 5.37 10.06
C LYS A 4 -16.49 4.84 10.48
N SER A 5 -16.43 3.57 10.84
CA SER A 5 -15.17 2.82 11.04
C SER A 5 -14.55 2.44 9.69
N ALA A 6 -13.27 2.08 9.71
CA ALA A 6 -12.58 1.54 8.54
C ALA A 6 -13.22 0.23 8.07
N ASP A 7 -13.15 -0.04 6.77
CA ASP A 7 -13.65 -1.28 6.19
C ASP A 7 -12.78 -2.47 6.59
N ASP A 8 -13.40 -3.64 6.70
CA ASP A 8 -12.67 -4.88 6.91
C ASP A 8 -11.96 -5.32 5.60
N LYS A 9 -10.63 -5.39 5.64
CA LYS A 9 -9.79 -5.81 4.51
C LYS A 9 -9.35 -7.29 4.61
N SER A 10 -9.95 -8.08 5.51
CA SER A 10 -9.58 -9.48 5.75
C SER A 10 -9.77 -10.36 4.53
N LYS A 11 -10.82 -10.15 3.74
CA LYS A 11 -11.08 -10.92 2.51
C LYS A 11 -9.98 -10.70 1.47
N ARG A 12 -9.49 -9.46 1.31
CA ARG A 12 -8.37 -9.15 0.42
C ARG A 12 -7.08 -9.81 0.87
N LEU A 13 -6.78 -9.75 2.16
CA LEU A 13 -5.61 -10.42 2.73
C LEU A 13 -5.66 -11.93 2.49
N ALA A 14 -6.77 -12.58 2.83
CA ALA A 14 -6.94 -14.02 2.64
C ALA A 14 -6.78 -14.43 1.16
N LEU A 15 -7.40 -13.70 0.23
CA LEU A 15 -7.26 -13.95 -1.20
C LEU A 15 -5.79 -13.92 -1.65
N LEU A 16 -5.05 -12.87 -1.29
CA LEU A 16 -3.66 -12.72 -1.70
C LEU A 16 -2.75 -13.79 -1.05
N GLU A 17 -3.00 -14.16 0.20
CA GLU A 17 -2.27 -15.22 0.91
C GLU A 17 -2.53 -16.60 0.30
N ASP A 18 -3.76 -16.90 -0.10
CA ASP A 18 -4.10 -18.18 -0.74
C ASP A 18 -3.53 -18.27 -2.15
N LEU A 19 -3.56 -17.19 -2.92
CA LEU A 19 -2.94 -17.14 -4.23
C LEU A 19 -1.41 -17.34 -4.17
N GLN A 20 -0.73 -16.87 -3.12
CA GLN A 20 0.70 -17.12 -2.92
C GLN A 20 1.03 -18.63 -2.85
N LYS A 21 0.12 -19.43 -2.31
CA LYS A 21 0.29 -20.90 -2.18
C LYS A 21 -0.02 -21.64 -3.49
N SER A 22 -0.66 -20.99 -4.45
CA SER A 22 -1.10 -21.60 -5.71
C SER A 22 0.08 -22.03 -6.58
N ASN A 23 0.01 -23.25 -7.14
CA ASN A 23 0.95 -23.75 -8.15
C ASN A 23 0.58 -23.34 -9.57
N LEU A 24 -0.55 -22.66 -9.77
CA LEU A 24 -1.05 -22.21 -11.07
C LEU A 24 -0.47 -20.85 -11.50
N LEU A 25 0.31 -20.21 -10.63
CA LEU A 25 0.89 -18.90 -10.86
C LEU A 25 2.40 -18.98 -11.08
N ASP A 26 2.90 -18.19 -12.03
CA ASP A 26 4.32 -18.09 -12.31
C ASP A 26 5.08 -17.22 -11.28
N SER A 27 6.41 -17.15 -11.39
CA SER A 27 7.26 -16.40 -10.47
C SER A 27 6.95 -14.91 -10.45
N ARG A 28 6.67 -14.29 -11.62
CA ARG A 28 6.33 -12.87 -11.73
C ARG A 28 5.02 -12.55 -11.01
N GLN A 29 4.01 -13.41 -11.18
CA GLN A 29 2.73 -13.28 -10.49
C GLN A 29 2.90 -13.40 -8.97
N LYS A 30 3.74 -14.34 -8.51
CA LYS A 30 4.04 -14.52 -7.08
C LYS A 30 4.87 -13.37 -6.51
N ASP A 31 5.77 -12.78 -7.28
CA ASP A 31 6.53 -11.60 -6.87
C ASP A 31 5.58 -10.41 -6.65
N TRP A 32 4.69 -10.16 -7.60
CA TRP A 32 3.66 -9.12 -7.45
C TRP A 32 2.79 -9.34 -6.21
N LEU A 33 2.35 -10.59 -5.96
CA LEU A 33 1.54 -10.91 -4.77
C LEU A 33 2.29 -10.63 -3.46
N ARG A 34 3.61 -10.93 -3.40
CA ARG A 34 4.41 -10.61 -2.21
C ARG A 34 4.48 -9.11 -1.95
N ASP A 35 4.68 -8.34 -3.01
CA ASP A 35 4.74 -6.89 -2.91
C ASP A 35 3.38 -6.29 -2.53
N GLU A 36 2.30 -6.76 -3.15
CA GLU A 36 0.93 -6.35 -2.83
C GLU A 36 0.55 -6.67 -1.38
N LEU A 37 0.85 -7.90 -0.90
CA LEU A 37 0.63 -8.28 0.49
C LEU A 37 1.42 -7.42 1.48
N ARG A 38 2.69 -7.16 1.17
CA ARG A 38 3.54 -6.30 1.99
C ARG A 38 2.95 -4.89 2.09
N ASN A 39 2.58 -4.32 0.95
CA ASN A 39 2.02 -2.97 0.87
C ASN A 39 0.66 -2.88 1.58
N LEU A 40 -0.23 -3.85 1.35
CA LEU A 40 -1.54 -3.91 2.01
C LEU A 40 -1.41 -4.01 3.54
N ARG A 41 -0.53 -4.88 4.04
CA ARG A 41 -0.29 -5.01 5.49
C ARG A 41 0.30 -3.74 6.10
N ALA A 42 1.24 -3.10 5.39
CA ALA A 42 1.82 -1.83 5.82
C ALA A 42 0.77 -0.71 5.84
N GLY A 43 -0.09 -0.63 4.81
CA GLY A 43 -1.21 0.30 4.75
C GLY A 43 -2.18 0.11 5.92
N ILE A 44 -2.68 -1.11 6.11
CA ILE A 44 -3.60 -1.44 7.22
C ILE A 44 -2.97 -1.06 8.59
N LYS A 45 -1.68 -1.37 8.80
CA LYS A 45 -0.99 -1.01 10.04
C LYS A 45 -0.93 0.50 10.24
N GLY A 46 -0.61 1.26 9.18
CA GLY A 46 -0.54 2.72 9.22
C GLY A 46 -1.90 3.35 9.51
N GLU A 47 -2.93 2.95 8.76
CA GLU A 47 -4.30 3.42 8.94
C GLU A 47 -4.83 3.12 10.36
N LYS A 48 -4.58 1.91 10.90
CA LYS A 48 -4.96 1.56 12.28
C LYS A 48 -4.23 2.39 13.32
N ALA A 49 -2.93 2.64 13.12
CA ALA A 49 -2.17 3.50 14.02
C ALA A 49 -2.69 4.94 14.02
N ALA A 50 -3.01 5.49 12.84
CA ALA A 50 -3.61 6.81 12.71
C ALA A 50 -5.00 6.86 13.36
N ALA A 51 -5.86 5.88 13.07
CA ALA A 51 -7.20 5.78 13.65
C ALA A 51 -7.16 5.77 15.19
N PHE A 52 -6.21 5.06 15.80
CA PHE A 52 -6.05 5.03 17.27
C PHE A 52 -5.91 6.44 17.87
N TYR A 53 -5.07 7.29 17.28
CA TYR A 53 -4.88 8.67 17.76
C TYR A 53 -6.08 9.56 17.47
N LEU A 54 -6.71 9.39 16.30
CA LEU A 54 -7.88 10.16 15.88
C LEU A 54 -9.11 9.80 16.74
N ASP A 55 -9.36 8.50 16.96
CA ASP A 55 -10.47 8.02 17.78
C ASP A 55 -10.32 8.52 19.22
N GLY A 56 -9.12 8.42 19.78
CA GLY A 56 -8.83 8.96 21.11
C GLY A 56 -9.06 10.46 21.21
N HIS A 57 -8.60 11.23 20.21
CA HIS A 57 -8.75 12.69 20.20
C HIS A 57 -10.22 13.14 20.03
N TYR A 58 -11.01 12.40 19.25
CA TYR A 58 -12.39 12.77 18.93
C TYR A 58 -13.45 11.96 19.70
N LYS A 59 -13.05 11.14 20.67
CA LYS A 59 -13.96 10.27 21.43
C LYS A 59 -15.17 11.04 21.99
N ASP A 60 -14.91 12.13 22.67
CA ASP A 60 -15.91 12.96 23.35
C ASP A 60 -16.12 14.31 22.63
N ALA A 61 -15.68 14.41 21.36
CA ALA A 61 -15.74 15.67 20.63
C ALA A 61 -17.18 16.08 20.31
N GLN A 62 -17.52 17.32 20.67
CA GLN A 62 -18.82 17.94 20.41
C GLN A 62 -18.81 18.86 19.17
N PHE A 63 -17.61 19.13 18.62
CA PHE A 63 -17.41 20.03 17.50
C PHE A 63 -17.02 19.34 16.21
N ASN A 64 -16.75 18.02 16.27
CA ASN A 64 -16.24 17.27 15.13
C ASN A 64 -16.92 15.91 15.01
N VAL A 65 -17.09 15.46 13.77
CA VAL A 65 -17.35 14.07 13.43
C VAL A 65 -16.23 13.50 12.60
N LEU A 66 -15.98 12.20 12.73
CA LEU A 66 -14.88 11.47 12.15
C LEU A 66 -15.41 10.30 11.31
N LEU A 67 -14.85 10.13 10.12
CA LEU A 67 -15.14 8.99 9.24
C LEU A 67 -13.81 8.40 8.78
N HIS A 68 -13.70 7.08 8.77
CA HIS A 68 -12.53 6.36 8.27
C HIS A 68 -12.84 5.64 6.97
N ASP A 69 -11.80 5.50 6.12
CA ASP A 69 -11.78 4.69 4.90
C ASP A 69 -12.99 4.98 3.99
N LEU A 70 -13.03 6.20 3.47
CA LEU A 70 -14.04 6.64 2.53
C LEU A 70 -13.53 6.48 1.09
N ARG A 71 -14.34 5.91 0.23
CA ARG A 71 -14.08 5.83 -1.20
C ARG A 71 -15.29 6.32 -1.98
N PHE A 72 -15.09 7.29 -2.85
CA PHE A 72 -16.13 7.88 -3.69
C PHE A 72 -15.78 7.72 -5.17
N VAL A 73 -16.81 7.58 -5.99
CA VAL A 73 -16.69 7.62 -7.46
C VAL A 73 -17.60 8.75 -7.95
N VAL A 74 -17.00 9.78 -8.48
CA VAL A 74 -17.68 11.00 -8.94
C VAL A 74 -17.21 11.32 -10.35
N ASP A 75 -18.08 11.33 -11.34
CA ASP A 75 -17.76 11.53 -12.77
C ASP A 75 -16.67 10.60 -13.30
N GLY A 76 -16.63 9.35 -12.84
CA GLY A 76 -15.59 8.40 -13.19
C GLY A 76 -14.26 8.60 -12.45
N GLU A 77 -14.10 9.70 -11.70
CA GLU A 77 -12.93 9.94 -10.85
C GLU A 77 -13.10 9.27 -9.49
N VAL A 78 -12.01 8.69 -8.97
CA VAL A 78 -12.00 8.01 -7.66
C VAL A 78 -11.26 8.85 -6.64
N ALA A 79 -11.90 9.11 -5.49
CA ALA A 79 -11.26 9.61 -4.29
C ALA A 79 -11.27 8.55 -3.21
N GLN A 80 -10.12 8.29 -2.60
CA GLN A 80 -10.02 7.48 -1.38
C GLN A 80 -9.42 8.35 -0.29
N ILE A 81 -10.13 8.45 0.83
CA ILE A 81 -9.78 9.32 1.96
C ILE A 81 -9.66 8.41 3.17
N ASP A 82 -8.43 8.27 3.70
CA ASP A 82 -8.18 7.37 4.81
C ASP A 82 -8.94 7.81 6.07
N HIS A 83 -8.91 9.12 6.37
CA HIS A 83 -9.71 9.67 7.46
C HIS A 83 -10.22 11.07 7.10
N LEU A 84 -11.47 11.34 7.41
CA LEU A 84 -12.13 12.63 7.20
C LEU A 84 -12.68 13.15 8.52
N VAL A 85 -12.32 14.38 8.88
CA VAL A 85 -12.91 15.12 10.00
C VAL A 85 -13.79 16.23 9.46
N ILE A 86 -15.00 16.34 9.96
CA ILE A 86 -15.95 17.42 9.63
C ILE A 86 -16.13 18.26 10.89
N ASN A 87 -15.79 19.54 10.81
CA ASN A 87 -15.91 20.50 11.92
C ASN A 87 -17.15 21.36 11.80
N ARG A 88 -17.75 21.72 12.94
CA ARG A 88 -18.96 22.56 13.00
C ARG A 88 -18.76 23.98 12.46
N THR A 89 -17.53 24.48 12.41
CA THR A 89 -17.23 25.83 11.90
C THR A 89 -17.10 25.89 10.38
N GLY A 90 -17.35 24.78 9.67
CA GLY A 90 -17.41 24.73 8.22
C GLY A 90 -16.07 24.48 7.53
N TYR A 91 -15.17 23.73 8.17
CA TYR A 91 -14.00 23.15 7.51
C TYR A 91 -14.00 21.62 7.61
N MET A 92 -13.26 21.00 6.73
CA MET A 92 -13.02 19.56 6.72
C MET A 92 -11.52 19.29 6.68
N VAL A 93 -11.05 18.29 7.45
CA VAL A 93 -9.65 17.83 7.42
C VAL A 93 -9.60 16.49 6.70
N LEU A 94 -8.91 16.45 5.56
CA LEU A 94 -8.60 15.22 4.84
C LEU A 94 -7.23 14.73 5.31
N ILE A 95 -7.17 13.52 5.82
CA ILE A 95 -5.97 12.92 6.36
C ILE A 95 -5.60 11.73 5.47
N GLU A 96 -4.45 11.85 4.82
CA GLU A 96 -3.80 10.80 4.04
C GLU A 96 -2.75 10.13 4.91
N THR A 97 -2.83 8.82 5.09
CA THR A 97 -1.92 8.05 5.93
C THR A 97 -0.82 7.41 5.10
N LYS A 98 0.42 7.52 5.56
CA LYS A 98 1.57 6.84 4.95
C LYS A 98 2.38 6.09 5.99
N ASN A 99 2.74 4.85 5.66
CA ASN A 99 3.54 3.99 6.54
C ASN A 99 4.68 3.34 5.73
N TYR A 100 5.75 4.10 5.52
CA TYR A 100 6.97 3.60 4.89
C TYR A 100 7.87 2.94 5.93
N SER A 101 8.57 1.87 5.54
CA SER A 101 9.60 1.24 6.37
C SER A 101 10.96 1.96 6.28
N GLY A 102 11.11 2.91 5.36
CA GLY A 102 12.28 3.77 5.20
C GLY A 102 12.04 5.19 5.71
N ASP A 103 13.10 6.00 5.73
CA ASP A 103 13.05 7.40 6.11
C ASP A 103 12.44 8.22 4.99
N LEU A 104 11.54 9.14 5.33
CA LEU A 104 10.95 10.07 4.36
C LEU A 104 11.77 11.36 4.32
N GLU A 105 12.17 11.76 3.13
CA GLU A 105 12.87 13.01 2.87
C GLU A 105 12.00 13.91 1.98
N VAL A 106 11.85 15.18 2.33
CA VAL A 106 11.24 16.22 1.50
C VAL A 106 12.33 17.24 1.17
N ASN A 107 12.55 17.50 -0.12
CA ASN A 107 13.58 18.45 -0.53
C ASN A 107 13.05 19.90 -0.61
N ALA A 108 13.91 20.84 -0.96
CA ALA A 108 13.60 22.26 -1.09
C ALA A 108 12.53 22.58 -2.16
N HIS A 109 12.29 21.68 -3.10
CA HIS A 109 11.28 21.80 -4.17
C HIS A 109 9.95 21.11 -3.82
N GLY A 110 9.84 20.50 -2.62
CA GLY A 110 8.65 19.76 -2.22
C GLY A 110 8.52 18.37 -2.84
N GLU A 111 9.63 17.81 -3.35
CA GLU A 111 9.67 16.43 -3.85
C GLU A 111 9.91 15.46 -2.71
N PHE A 112 9.25 14.31 -2.79
CA PHE A 112 9.26 13.29 -1.77
C PHE A 112 10.13 12.11 -2.18
N THR A 113 10.98 11.65 -1.27
CA THR A 113 11.87 10.48 -1.45
C THR A 113 11.79 9.59 -0.22
N VAL A 114 11.74 8.27 -0.41
CA VAL A 114 11.89 7.30 0.68
C VAL A 114 13.28 6.68 0.58
N ARG A 115 14.00 6.65 1.70
CA ARG A 115 15.34 6.11 1.83
C ARG A 115 15.33 4.79 2.60
N TYR A 116 15.91 3.76 1.99
CA TYR A 116 16.15 2.44 2.59
C TYR A 116 17.66 2.18 2.68
N GLY A 117 18.28 2.49 3.81
CA GLY A 117 19.71 2.42 3.94
C GLY A 117 20.43 3.38 2.97
N ARG A 118 21.09 2.84 1.94
CA ARG A 118 21.80 3.64 0.92
C ARG A 118 20.96 3.93 -0.33
N GLU A 119 19.87 3.23 -0.52
CA GLU A 119 19.00 3.38 -1.70
C GLU A 119 17.93 4.44 -1.46
N ARG A 120 17.61 5.20 -2.52
CA ARG A 120 16.63 6.28 -2.51
C ARG A 120 15.64 6.08 -3.65
N TYR A 121 14.36 6.25 -3.35
CA TYR A 121 13.27 6.13 -4.32
C TYR A 121 12.38 7.36 -4.25
N GLY A 122 12.26 8.08 -5.37
CA GLY A 122 11.27 9.15 -5.50
C GLY A 122 9.86 8.58 -5.42
N ILE A 123 8.98 9.25 -4.70
CA ILE A 123 7.58 8.87 -4.58
C ILE A 123 6.67 10.04 -4.97
N PRO A 124 5.46 9.77 -5.51
CA PRO A 124 4.47 10.82 -5.72
C PRO A 124 4.14 11.55 -4.42
N SER A 125 3.91 12.85 -4.50
CA SER A 125 3.55 13.66 -3.34
C SER A 125 2.23 13.19 -2.72
N PRO A 126 2.21 12.71 -1.46
CA PRO A 126 0.98 12.32 -0.78
C PRO A 126 0.09 13.53 -0.48
N TYR A 127 0.68 14.73 -0.38
CA TYR A 127 -0.07 15.97 -0.22
C TYR A 127 -0.87 16.31 -1.48
N GLU A 128 -0.26 16.21 -2.66
CA GLU A 128 -0.98 16.42 -3.92
C GLU A 128 -2.03 15.31 -4.19
N GLN A 129 -1.79 14.09 -3.70
CA GLN A 129 -2.79 13.03 -3.70
C GLN A 129 -4.02 13.46 -2.88
N SER A 130 -3.82 13.92 -1.65
CA SER A 130 -4.90 14.39 -0.77
C SER A 130 -5.66 15.57 -1.40
N ARG A 131 -4.95 16.54 -2.03
CA ARG A 131 -5.58 17.67 -2.73
C ARG A 131 -6.46 17.22 -3.90
N ARG A 132 -6.04 16.21 -4.67
CA ARG A 132 -6.91 15.61 -5.71
C ARG A 132 -8.18 15.02 -5.11
N HIS A 133 -8.06 14.30 -4.00
CA HIS A 133 -9.20 13.73 -3.30
C HIS A 133 -10.15 14.82 -2.76
N ALA A 134 -9.59 15.91 -2.22
CA ALA A 134 -10.37 17.08 -1.78
C ALA A 134 -11.17 17.71 -2.92
N ARG A 135 -10.58 17.85 -4.14
CA ARG A 135 -11.29 18.35 -5.32
C ARG A 135 -12.48 17.47 -5.71
N ILE A 136 -12.29 16.13 -5.67
CA ILE A 136 -13.37 15.18 -5.99
C ILE A 136 -14.45 15.20 -4.90
N LEU A 137 -14.04 15.29 -3.63
CA LEU A 137 -14.96 15.46 -2.51
C LEU A 137 -15.78 16.75 -2.67
N GLY A 138 -15.16 17.87 -3.09
CA GLY A 138 -15.86 19.12 -3.36
C GLY A 138 -17.01 18.96 -4.35
N LYS A 139 -16.81 18.29 -5.49
CA LYS A 139 -17.86 17.96 -6.45
C LYS A 139 -18.99 17.12 -5.82
N LEU A 140 -18.64 16.20 -4.92
CA LEU A 140 -19.63 15.38 -4.23
C LEU A 140 -20.45 16.21 -3.25
N LEU A 141 -19.80 17.11 -2.49
CA LEU A 141 -20.48 17.99 -1.54
C LEU A 141 -21.50 18.91 -2.24
N GLU A 142 -21.13 19.47 -3.40
CA GLU A 142 -22.05 20.26 -4.24
C GLU A 142 -23.32 19.44 -4.60
N ARG A 143 -23.16 18.21 -5.05
CA ARG A 143 -24.27 17.31 -5.39
C ARG A 143 -25.17 16.93 -4.19
N LEU A 144 -24.56 16.88 -3.00
CA LEU A 144 -25.26 16.54 -1.77
C LEU A 144 -25.85 17.77 -1.07
N GLU A 145 -25.70 18.96 -1.68
CA GLU A 145 -26.09 20.24 -1.11
C GLU A 145 -25.49 20.47 0.28
N ILE A 146 -24.23 20.03 0.46
CA ILE A 146 -23.48 20.24 1.69
C ILE A 146 -22.66 21.52 1.55
N SER A 147 -23.11 22.60 2.19
CA SER A 147 -22.46 23.90 2.15
C SER A 147 -22.38 24.56 3.52
N THR A 148 -21.51 25.56 3.64
CA THR A 148 -21.47 26.45 4.79
C THR A 148 -22.72 27.33 4.84
N ARG A 149 -22.92 28.11 5.91
CA ARG A 149 -24.06 29.06 6.00
C ARG A 149 -24.02 30.18 4.97
N THR A 150 -22.85 30.38 4.36
CA THR A 150 -22.64 31.40 3.30
C THR A 150 -22.68 30.76 1.90
N ASP A 151 -23.31 29.58 1.76
CA ASP A 151 -23.43 28.80 0.52
C ASP A 151 -22.12 28.54 -0.22
N LYS A 152 -21.04 28.42 0.54
CA LYS A 152 -19.73 28.02 0.02
C LYS A 152 -19.41 26.60 0.44
N LEU A 153 -18.57 25.95 -0.33
CA LEU A 153 -18.01 24.67 0.09
C LEU A 153 -17.23 24.81 1.41
N PRO A 154 -17.22 23.78 2.25
CA PRO A 154 -16.31 23.69 3.38
C PRO A 154 -14.87 23.93 2.95
N GLU A 155 -14.09 24.59 3.79
CA GLU A 155 -12.66 24.74 3.60
C GLU A 155 -11.96 23.39 3.84
N PHE A 156 -11.01 23.01 2.97
CA PHE A 156 -10.27 21.76 3.10
C PHE A 156 -8.88 22.00 3.64
N HIS A 157 -8.56 21.29 4.74
CA HIS A 157 -7.20 21.16 5.25
C HIS A 157 -6.69 19.76 4.93
N ASN A 158 -5.60 19.68 4.16
CA ASN A 158 -5.01 18.42 3.76
C ASN A 158 -3.82 18.10 4.66
N VAL A 159 -3.81 16.92 5.26
CA VAL A 159 -2.77 16.45 6.19
C VAL A 159 -2.23 15.12 5.73
N VAL A 160 -0.92 14.98 5.72
CA VAL A 160 -0.22 13.71 5.53
C VAL A 160 0.23 13.20 6.89
N MET A 161 -0.31 12.09 7.31
CA MET A 161 -0.05 11.50 8.62
C MET A 161 0.86 10.30 8.51
N MET A 162 2.05 10.38 9.12
CA MET A 162 3.04 9.33 9.16
C MET A 162 2.92 8.51 10.45
N HIS A 163 3.38 7.26 10.39
CA HIS A 163 3.50 6.44 11.61
C HIS A 163 4.35 7.16 12.67
N PRO A 164 4.04 7.05 13.98
CA PRO A 164 4.77 7.76 15.05
C PRO A 164 6.29 7.52 15.05
N GLN A 165 6.72 6.34 14.63
CA GLN A 165 8.14 5.99 14.55
C GLN A 165 8.82 6.43 13.23
N ALA A 166 8.11 7.06 12.30
CA ALA A 166 8.71 7.50 11.04
C ALA A 166 9.81 8.53 11.29
N ILE A 167 10.89 8.44 10.53
CA ILE A 167 11.91 9.47 10.43
C ILE A 167 11.55 10.35 9.24
N ILE A 168 11.53 11.67 9.46
CA ILE A 168 11.15 12.64 8.44
C ILE A 168 12.22 13.72 8.38
N GLU A 169 12.92 13.80 7.26
CA GLU A 169 13.86 14.87 6.95
C GLU A 169 13.11 15.98 6.19
N ARG A 170 13.18 17.21 6.69
CA ARG A 170 12.45 18.36 6.15
C ARG A 170 13.38 19.48 5.78
N PRO A 171 13.08 20.25 4.72
CA PRO A 171 13.76 21.51 4.46
C PRO A 171 13.39 22.57 5.53
N ALA A 172 14.14 23.66 5.58
CA ALA A 172 13.77 24.77 6.45
C ALA A 172 12.37 25.30 6.08
N PRO A 173 11.49 25.64 7.03
CA PRO A 173 10.11 26.08 6.75
C PRO A 173 9.99 27.28 5.81
N LYS A 174 10.99 28.16 5.81
CA LYS A 174 11.07 29.33 4.88
C LYS A 174 11.34 28.93 3.42
N VAL A 175 11.87 27.72 3.18
CA VAL A 175 12.19 27.22 1.85
C VAL A 175 11.00 26.45 1.29
N PHE A 176 10.46 25.51 2.08
CA PHE A 176 9.26 24.78 1.73
C PHE A 176 8.48 24.42 3.01
N ASP A 177 7.22 24.83 3.06
CA ASP A 177 6.36 24.53 4.20
C ASP A 177 5.91 23.07 4.20
N THR A 178 6.25 22.35 5.24
CA THR A 178 5.85 20.96 5.50
C THR A 178 4.93 20.82 6.72
N SER A 179 4.24 21.89 7.12
CA SER A 179 3.34 21.89 8.28
C SER A 179 2.17 20.92 8.13
N PHE A 180 1.82 20.56 6.90
CA PHE A 180 0.82 19.53 6.56
C PHE A 180 1.31 18.09 6.79
N LEU A 181 2.61 17.88 6.96
CA LEU A 181 3.22 16.54 7.14
C LEU A 181 3.52 16.34 8.62
N ILE A 182 2.81 15.44 9.28
CA ILE A 182 2.91 15.22 10.73
C ILE A 182 3.04 13.73 11.06
N LYS A 183 3.45 13.41 12.28
CA LYS A 183 3.31 12.07 12.85
C LYS A 183 1.95 11.92 13.52
N ALA A 184 1.42 10.71 13.57
CA ALA A 184 0.06 10.46 14.08
C ALA A 184 -0.12 10.90 15.55
N ASP A 185 0.90 10.73 16.39
CA ASP A 185 0.92 11.20 17.78
C ASP A 185 0.92 12.73 17.90
N GLN A 186 1.30 13.46 16.87
CA GLN A 186 1.32 14.93 16.84
C GLN A 186 -0.02 15.54 16.39
N PHE A 187 -0.97 14.73 15.94
CA PHE A 187 -2.24 15.23 15.39
C PHE A 187 -3.01 16.15 16.39
N PRO A 188 -3.16 15.81 17.67
CA PRO A 188 -3.85 16.71 18.61
C PRO A 188 -3.24 18.11 18.68
N SER A 189 -1.90 18.18 18.77
CA SER A 189 -1.18 19.45 18.81
C SER A 189 -1.29 20.24 17.50
N TRP A 190 -1.25 19.54 16.36
CA TRP A 190 -1.44 20.15 15.05
C TRP A 190 -2.85 20.71 14.91
N HIS A 191 -3.87 19.94 15.29
CA HIS A 191 -5.27 20.36 15.20
C HIS A 191 -5.59 21.56 16.09
N ASN A 192 -5.01 21.61 17.30
CA ASN A 192 -5.14 22.76 18.19
C ASN A 192 -4.49 24.01 17.58
N LYS A 193 -3.27 23.88 17.01
CA LYS A 193 -2.62 24.99 16.31
C LYS A 193 -3.40 25.50 15.10
N LEU A 194 -4.11 24.61 14.39
CA LEU A 194 -5.00 25.01 13.31
C LEU A 194 -6.10 25.95 13.82
N GLY A 195 -6.69 25.65 15.00
CA GLY A 195 -7.65 26.53 15.67
C GLY A 195 -7.04 27.86 16.11
N ASP A 196 -5.84 27.82 16.73
CA ASP A 196 -5.16 29.01 17.26
C ASP A 196 -4.63 29.94 16.15
N SER A 197 -4.36 29.42 14.96
CA SER A 197 -3.87 30.21 13.80
C SER A 197 -4.94 31.05 13.11
N VAL A 198 -6.20 30.89 13.53
CA VAL A 198 -7.33 31.59 12.92
C VAL A 198 -7.25 33.09 13.26
N SER A 199 -7.13 33.94 12.24
CA SER A 199 -7.16 35.41 12.40
C SER A 199 -8.49 35.88 12.99
N THR A 200 -8.54 37.12 13.52
CA THR A 200 -9.78 37.73 14.03
C THR A 200 -10.92 37.70 13.00
N GLY A 201 -10.61 37.98 11.72
CA GLY A 201 -11.58 37.86 10.64
C GLY A 201 -12.00 36.42 10.35
N GLY A 202 -11.05 35.48 10.47
CA GLY A 202 -11.33 34.03 10.38
C GLY A 202 -12.21 33.53 11.51
N LEU A 203 -11.99 34.02 12.75
CA LEU A 203 -12.84 33.70 13.89
C LEU A 203 -14.29 34.17 13.68
N PHE A 204 -14.47 35.39 13.17
CA PHE A 204 -15.79 35.92 12.85
C PHE A 204 -16.47 35.06 11.74
N LYS A 205 -15.74 34.73 10.69
CA LYS A 205 -16.21 33.81 9.63
C LYS A 205 -16.59 32.44 10.20
N ALA A 206 -15.78 31.89 11.10
CA ALA A 206 -16.05 30.61 11.77
C ALA A 206 -17.33 30.67 12.60
N LEU A 207 -17.53 31.73 13.39
CA LEU A 207 -18.75 31.94 14.18
C LEU A 207 -20.00 32.02 13.29
N LEU A 208 -19.95 32.75 12.18
CA LEU A 208 -21.06 32.83 11.22
C LEU A 208 -21.39 31.48 10.60
N ASN A 209 -20.43 30.59 10.45
CA ASN A 209 -20.60 29.29 9.83
C ASN A 209 -20.89 28.14 10.81
N VAL A 210 -20.92 28.37 12.11
CA VAL A 210 -21.18 27.31 13.09
C VAL A 210 -22.50 26.60 12.81
N ARG A 211 -22.41 25.30 12.56
CA ARG A 211 -23.53 24.39 12.39
C ARG A 211 -23.82 23.65 13.71
N SER A 212 -25.00 23.08 13.83
CA SER A 212 -25.31 22.18 14.94
C SER A 212 -24.48 20.88 14.82
N LEU A 213 -24.32 20.16 15.92
CA LEU A 213 -23.70 18.85 15.88
C LEU A 213 -24.53 17.88 15.01
N ASP A 214 -25.86 17.99 15.05
CA ASP A 214 -26.75 17.13 14.27
C ASP A 214 -26.60 17.41 12.76
N THR A 215 -26.39 18.67 12.34
CA THR A 215 -26.10 19.01 10.95
C THR A 215 -24.85 18.31 10.45
N ILE A 216 -23.73 18.37 11.20
CA ILE A 216 -22.47 17.71 10.75
C ILE A 216 -22.55 16.18 10.85
N LYS A 217 -23.33 15.63 11.76
CA LYS A 217 -23.69 14.19 11.77
C LYS A 217 -24.44 13.80 10.51
N GLU A 218 -25.46 14.58 10.14
CA GLU A 218 -26.20 14.36 8.89
C GLU A 218 -25.29 14.39 7.66
N TRP A 219 -24.35 15.34 7.59
CA TRP A 219 -23.34 15.39 6.52
C TRP A 219 -22.47 14.13 6.51
N GLY A 220 -22.02 13.70 7.68
CA GLY A 220 -21.25 12.47 7.81
C GLY A 220 -22.04 11.24 7.33
N GLU A 221 -23.32 11.12 7.70
CA GLU A 221 -24.19 10.03 7.26
C GLU A 221 -24.52 10.12 5.75
N LYS A 222 -24.68 11.32 5.18
CA LYS A 222 -24.80 11.52 3.73
C LYS A 222 -23.56 10.99 3.01
N LEU A 223 -22.35 11.35 3.47
CA LEU A 223 -21.09 10.89 2.88
C LEU A 223 -20.90 9.38 3.06
N LYS A 224 -21.23 8.83 4.22
CA LYS A 224 -21.18 7.38 4.47
C LYS A 224 -22.06 6.60 3.50
N ARG A 225 -23.25 7.09 3.16
CA ARG A 225 -24.13 6.48 2.15
C ARG A 225 -23.57 6.53 0.72
N GLN A 226 -22.70 7.49 0.43
CA GLN A 226 -22.00 7.59 -0.88
C GLN A 226 -20.73 6.73 -0.97
N HIS A 227 -20.31 6.16 0.15
CA HIS A 227 -19.14 5.28 0.16
C HIS A 227 -19.36 4.07 -0.76
N ARG A 228 -18.34 3.78 -1.59
CA ARG A 228 -18.29 2.64 -2.51
C ARG A 228 -16.97 1.91 -2.27
N PRO A 229 -16.95 0.87 -1.42
CA PRO A 229 -15.74 0.12 -1.13
C PRO A 229 -15.13 -0.44 -2.42
N ALA A 230 -13.81 -0.57 -2.45
CA ALA A 230 -13.12 -1.25 -3.54
C ALA A 230 -13.50 -2.74 -3.54
N ASP A 231 -13.56 -3.32 -4.74
CA ASP A 231 -13.75 -4.77 -4.84
C ASP A 231 -12.50 -5.48 -4.30
N GLN A 232 -12.68 -6.19 -3.19
CA GLN A 232 -11.60 -6.90 -2.51
C GLN A 232 -11.12 -8.14 -3.28
N LEU A 233 -11.88 -8.61 -4.24
CA LEU A 233 -11.56 -9.78 -5.04
C LEU A 233 -10.97 -9.41 -6.41
N ALA A 234 -10.99 -8.13 -6.79
CA ALA A 234 -10.43 -7.68 -8.06
C ALA A 234 -8.92 -7.96 -8.13
N LEU A 235 -8.52 -8.58 -9.23
CA LEU A 235 -7.12 -8.87 -9.55
C LEU A 235 -6.78 -8.25 -10.91
N PRO A 236 -5.53 -7.81 -11.12
CA PRO A 236 -5.07 -7.39 -12.44
C PRO A 236 -5.19 -8.50 -13.49
N ASP A 237 -5.41 -8.15 -14.74
CA ASP A 237 -5.61 -9.12 -15.85
C ASP A 237 -4.45 -10.12 -15.98
N PHE A 238 -3.21 -9.69 -15.71
CA PHE A 238 -2.05 -10.57 -15.79
C PHE A 238 -2.02 -11.66 -14.68
N MET A 239 -2.91 -11.58 -13.68
CA MET A 239 -3.03 -12.58 -12.60
C MET A 239 -3.84 -13.82 -12.99
N GLN A 240 -4.33 -13.89 -14.23
CA GLN A 240 -4.99 -15.09 -14.76
C GLN A 240 -4.03 -16.29 -14.75
N PRO A 241 -4.51 -17.51 -14.39
CA PRO A 241 -3.70 -18.72 -14.42
C PRO A 241 -3.13 -18.99 -15.81
N LYS A 242 -1.88 -19.40 -15.90
CA LYS A 242 -1.25 -19.75 -17.17
C LYS A 242 -1.72 -21.12 -17.64
N PRO A 243 -2.24 -21.29 -18.89
CA PRO A 243 -2.80 -22.55 -19.36
C PRO A 243 -1.86 -23.75 -19.22
N HIS A 244 -0.57 -23.56 -19.47
CA HIS A 244 0.44 -24.61 -19.34
C HIS A 244 0.68 -25.06 -17.89
N LEU A 245 0.55 -24.17 -16.90
CA LEU A 245 0.65 -24.51 -15.48
C LEU A 245 -0.61 -25.22 -15.00
N ALA A 246 -1.79 -24.82 -15.50
CA ALA A 246 -3.05 -25.48 -15.22
C ALA A 246 -3.08 -26.92 -15.75
N GLN A 247 -2.52 -27.16 -16.93
CA GLN A 247 -2.39 -28.53 -17.49
C GLN A 247 -1.41 -29.40 -16.69
N ALA A 248 -0.27 -28.84 -16.27
CA ALA A 248 0.68 -29.56 -15.43
C ALA A 248 0.11 -29.92 -14.03
N ALA A 249 -0.75 -29.09 -13.47
CA ALA A 249 -1.42 -29.36 -12.20
C ALA A 249 -2.54 -30.43 -12.30
N GLN A 250 -3.11 -30.64 -13.51
CA GLN A 250 -4.14 -31.64 -13.80
C GLN A 250 -3.56 -32.97 -14.28
N ALA A 251 -2.27 -33.04 -14.61
CA ALA A 251 -1.63 -34.28 -14.99
C ALA A 251 -1.67 -35.28 -13.82
N PRO A 252 -2.17 -36.52 -14.00
CA PRO A 252 -2.18 -37.49 -12.95
C PRO A 252 -0.74 -37.72 -12.46
N LYS A 253 -0.55 -37.70 -11.14
CA LYS A 253 0.73 -38.02 -10.51
C LYS A 253 1.17 -39.40 -11.06
N PRO A 254 2.38 -39.56 -11.62
CA PRO A 254 2.81 -40.82 -12.16
C PRO A 254 2.64 -41.90 -11.11
N ALA A 255 1.89 -42.96 -11.44
CA ALA A 255 1.80 -44.14 -10.58
C ALA A 255 3.20 -44.72 -10.42
N ALA A 256 3.56 -45.10 -9.18
CA ALA A 256 4.83 -45.73 -8.89
C ALA A 256 5.06 -46.96 -9.83
N PRO A 257 6.19 -47.09 -10.49
CA PRO A 257 6.46 -48.18 -11.40
C PRO A 257 6.54 -49.49 -10.61
N LYS A 258 5.78 -50.49 -11.06
CA LYS A 258 6.00 -51.88 -10.67
C LYS A 258 7.38 -52.30 -11.18
N ALA A 259 8.15 -52.91 -10.31
CA ALA A 259 9.47 -53.41 -10.60
C ALA A 259 9.46 -54.46 -11.70
N GLU A 260 10.23 -54.27 -12.77
CA GLU A 260 10.75 -55.26 -13.69
C GLU A 260 12.26 -55.07 -13.88
N PRO A 261 13.05 -56.15 -14.14
CA PRO A 261 14.46 -56.14 -13.81
C PRO A 261 15.37 -55.55 -14.89
N ALA A 262 16.30 -54.77 -14.39
CA ALA A 262 17.64 -54.44 -14.84
C ALA A 262 17.99 -54.41 -16.34
N ALA A 263 18.01 -53.21 -16.91
CA ALA A 263 19.00 -52.84 -17.91
C ALA A 263 19.75 -51.57 -17.38
N VAL A 264 21.06 -51.58 -17.47
CA VAL A 264 21.96 -50.56 -16.93
C VAL A 264 21.71 -49.24 -17.64
N ALA A 265 21.11 -48.25 -16.93
CA ALA A 265 20.91 -46.89 -17.39
C ALA A 265 21.88 -45.95 -16.65
N PRO A 266 22.32 -44.83 -17.27
CA PRO A 266 23.27 -43.91 -16.65
C PRO A 266 22.64 -43.23 -15.44
N ALA A 267 23.48 -42.99 -14.42
CA ALA A 267 23.13 -42.49 -13.10
C ALA A 267 22.19 -41.26 -13.13
N GLU A 268 21.06 -41.38 -12.45
CA GLU A 268 20.14 -40.27 -12.18
C GLU A 268 20.87 -39.13 -11.45
N ALA A 269 20.83 -37.93 -12.05
CA ALA A 269 21.40 -36.75 -11.45
C ALA A 269 20.52 -36.30 -10.27
N ASP A 270 21.07 -36.42 -9.06
CA ASP A 270 20.43 -35.99 -7.80
C ASP A 270 20.16 -34.46 -7.81
N ALA A 271 18.90 -34.09 -7.82
CA ALA A 271 18.44 -32.70 -7.82
C ALA A 271 18.98 -31.88 -6.60
N SER A 272 19.52 -32.57 -5.57
CA SER A 272 20.16 -31.92 -4.42
C SER A 272 21.51 -31.25 -4.76
N LEU A 273 22.11 -31.61 -5.90
CA LEU A 273 23.40 -31.09 -6.37
C LEU A 273 23.27 -29.74 -7.10
N ALA A 274 22.10 -29.33 -7.51
CA ALA A 274 21.86 -28.11 -8.30
C ALA A 274 22.22 -26.78 -7.56
N LYS A 275 22.45 -26.80 -6.27
CA LYS A 275 22.81 -25.63 -5.44
C LYS A 275 24.17 -25.75 -4.73
N LYS A 276 24.89 -26.86 -4.90
CA LYS A 276 26.21 -27.05 -4.31
C LYS A 276 27.24 -26.90 -5.41
N LEU A 277 28.33 -26.17 -5.18
CA LEU A 277 29.49 -26.04 -6.12
C LEU A 277 30.19 -27.39 -6.23
N ILE A 278 29.53 -28.37 -6.82
CA ILE A 278 30.00 -29.77 -7.01
C ILE A 278 29.64 -30.17 -8.44
N CYS A 279 30.61 -30.76 -9.16
CA CYS A 279 30.41 -31.29 -10.49
C CYS A 279 29.37 -32.43 -10.47
N ALA A 280 28.34 -32.36 -11.30
CA ALA A 280 27.32 -33.39 -11.40
C ALA A 280 27.85 -34.73 -11.95
N HIS A 281 28.98 -34.70 -12.65
CA HIS A 281 29.61 -35.91 -13.25
C HIS A 281 30.60 -36.59 -12.29
N CYS A 282 31.67 -35.88 -11.85
CA CYS A 282 32.72 -36.47 -11.01
C CYS A 282 32.53 -36.23 -9.50
N ARG A 283 31.55 -35.44 -9.10
CA ARG A 283 31.26 -35.08 -7.71
C ARG A 283 32.34 -34.28 -6.97
N GLU A 284 33.36 -33.82 -7.68
CA GLU A 284 34.36 -32.94 -7.11
C GLU A 284 33.87 -31.51 -6.92
N LYS A 285 34.46 -30.81 -5.94
CA LYS A 285 34.16 -29.39 -5.73
C LYS A 285 34.63 -28.58 -6.93
N ILE A 286 33.77 -27.69 -7.41
CA ILE A 286 34.05 -26.76 -8.49
C ILE A 286 34.13 -25.33 -7.95
N SER A 287 34.88 -24.51 -8.67
CA SER A 287 34.98 -23.09 -8.34
C SER A 287 33.70 -22.32 -8.67
N TYR A 288 33.46 -21.19 -8.01
CA TYR A 288 32.32 -20.31 -8.30
C TYR A 288 32.24 -19.87 -9.78
N PRO A 289 33.35 -19.50 -10.46
CA PRO A 289 33.33 -19.19 -11.89
C PRO A 289 32.83 -20.35 -12.76
N GLU A 290 33.22 -21.59 -12.47
CA GLU A 290 32.78 -22.79 -13.21
C GLU A 290 31.27 -23.04 -13.00
N GLY A 291 30.78 -22.94 -11.76
CA GLY A 291 29.36 -23.05 -11.45
C GLY A 291 28.53 -21.94 -12.12
N LYS A 292 29.02 -20.69 -12.06
CA LYS A 292 28.38 -19.53 -12.69
C LYS A 292 28.30 -19.68 -14.21
N PHE A 293 29.29 -20.24 -14.86
CA PHE A 293 29.29 -20.52 -16.29
C PHE A 293 28.18 -21.51 -16.64
N CYS A 294 28.03 -22.59 -15.87
CA CYS A 294 26.94 -23.55 -16.07
C CYS A 294 25.54 -22.93 -15.84
N TRP A 295 25.39 -22.11 -14.82
CA TRP A 295 24.12 -21.42 -14.53
C TRP A 295 23.73 -20.42 -15.61
N ASN A 296 24.68 -19.74 -16.22
CA ASN A 296 24.41 -18.83 -17.33
C ASN A 296 24.09 -19.55 -18.64
N ASN A 297 24.37 -20.85 -18.72
CA ASN A 297 24.14 -21.70 -19.89
C ASN A 297 23.21 -22.87 -19.58
N VAL A 298 22.07 -22.58 -18.93
CA VAL A 298 21.09 -23.60 -18.50
C VAL A 298 20.64 -24.53 -19.62
N LYS A 299 20.45 -24.01 -20.84
CA LYS A 299 20.04 -24.81 -22.00
C LYS A 299 21.08 -25.88 -22.35
N ARG A 300 22.37 -25.61 -22.16
CA ARG A 300 23.48 -26.52 -22.47
C ARG A 300 23.66 -27.56 -21.34
N PHE A 301 23.52 -27.15 -20.09
CA PHE A 301 23.86 -27.98 -18.93
C PHE A 301 22.65 -28.47 -18.12
N GLY A 302 21.43 -28.25 -18.59
CA GLY A 302 20.21 -28.76 -17.95
C GLY A 302 19.99 -28.23 -16.52
N GLY A 303 20.62 -27.09 -16.14
CA GLY A 303 20.54 -26.53 -14.78
C GLY A 303 21.52 -27.17 -13.78
N LEU A 304 22.37 -28.12 -14.20
CA LEU A 304 23.40 -28.76 -13.39
C LEU A 304 24.74 -28.05 -13.56
N GLN A 305 25.68 -28.33 -12.67
CA GLN A 305 27.01 -27.74 -12.64
C GLN A 305 28.07 -28.80 -12.97
N TYR A 306 29.06 -28.41 -13.77
CA TYR A 306 30.11 -29.30 -14.20
C TYR A 306 31.48 -28.60 -14.06
N CYS A 307 32.52 -29.33 -13.69
CA CYS A 307 33.88 -28.85 -13.72
C CYS A 307 34.33 -28.58 -15.15
N ARG A 308 35.41 -27.85 -15.34
CA ARG A 308 35.90 -27.39 -16.64
C ARG A 308 36.15 -28.54 -17.64
N GLU A 309 36.64 -29.68 -17.15
CA GLU A 309 36.81 -30.89 -17.95
C GLU A 309 35.49 -31.49 -18.44
N HIS A 310 34.50 -31.53 -17.56
CA HIS A 310 33.20 -32.12 -17.90
C HIS A 310 32.23 -31.16 -18.58
N GLN A 311 32.52 -29.86 -18.63
CA GLN A 311 31.78 -28.89 -19.47
C GLN A 311 31.99 -29.16 -20.98
N GLY A 312 33.16 -29.74 -21.37
CA GLY A 312 33.44 -30.13 -22.73
C GLY A 312 32.65 -31.32 -23.26
N LEU A 313 31.95 -32.06 -22.41
CA LEU A 313 31.11 -33.21 -22.81
C LEU A 313 29.74 -32.77 -23.38
N PHE A 314 29.43 -31.49 -23.33
CA PHE A 314 28.15 -30.92 -23.75
C PHE A 314 28.31 -29.93 -24.93
N GLU A 315 29.14 -30.24 -25.90
CA GLU A 315 29.25 -29.44 -27.13
C GLU A 315 28.06 -29.63 -28.08
#